data_965e9ba14d60021df05ce75d31b32681
#
_entry.id   965e9ba14d60021df05ce75d31b32681
#
_cell.length_a   1.000
_cell.length_b   1.000
_cell.length_c   1.000
_cell.angle_alpha   90.00
_cell.angle_beta   90.00
_cell.angle_gamma   90.00
#
_symmetry.space_group_name_H-M   'P 1'
#
loop_
_entity.id
_entity.type
_entity.pdbx_description
1 polymer ?
#
loop_
_entity_poly.entity_id
_entity_poly.type
_entity_poly.pdbx_seq_one_letter_code
_entity_poly.pdbx_strand_id
1 'polypeptide(L)'
;TCLETVSRLMAPIAPFFADQLFLDLNAATGKDKSESVHIAQFPTYDASVMDTHLEACMQLAQQATSMILALRKKANKKVRQPLQKAIIPASDKKTLEELLYMAELIKAEVNLKELEVVSAETSTVKLIKRIKPNFKTLGKKYGKQMKEIAATLDEFTQEQIQTVETKGDITLPLPSGEVTIELADVEIATEDMPGWLVANEGTLTIALDITVTEELRQEGIARELVNRI
;
A
#
# COMPACT_ATOMS: atom_id res chain seq x y z
N THR A 1 -7.19 -1.56 28.61
CA THR A 1 -6.02 -0.65 28.58
C THR A 1 -6.12 0.35 27.43
N CYS A 2 -6.22 -0.06 26.15
CA CYS A 2 -6.26 0.91 25.03
C CYS A 2 -7.40 1.92 25.15
N LEU A 3 -8.64 1.47 25.41
CA LEU A 3 -9.79 2.37 25.57
C LEU A 3 -9.68 3.27 26.78
N GLU A 4 -9.11 2.79 27.90
CA GLU A 4 -8.82 3.60 29.08
C GLU A 4 -7.81 4.72 28.76
N THR A 5 -6.79 4.41 27.98
CA THR A 5 -5.82 5.42 27.50
C THR A 5 -6.50 6.44 26.59
N VAL A 6 -7.31 5.97 25.64
CA VAL A 6 -8.06 6.84 24.71
C VAL A 6 -9.01 7.77 25.48
N SER A 7 -9.75 7.27 26.48
CA SER A 7 -10.66 8.13 27.27
C SER A 7 -9.91 9.28 27.96
N ARG A 8 -8.72 9.00 28.54
CA ARG A 8 -7.89 10.05 29.16
C ARG A 8 -7.33 11.06 28.17
N LEU A 9 -6.90 10.58 26.97
CA LEU A 9 -6.40 11.47 25.90
C LEU A 9 -7.51 12.32 25.29
N MET A 10 -8.74 11.82 25.24
CA MET A 10 -9.90 12.54 24.72
C MET A 10 -10.51 13.55 25.70
N ALA A 11 -10.21 13.44 27.00
CA ALA A 11 -10.82 14.29 28.04
C ALA A 11 -10.75 15.80 27.76
N PRO A 12 -9.65 16.38 27.24
CA PRO A 12 -9.58 17.79 26.89
C PRO A 12 -10.44 18.20 25.69
N ILE A 13 -10.80 17.25 24.82
CA ILE A 13 -11.51 17.50 23.56
C ILE A 13 -12.99 17.23 23.71
N ALA A 14 -13.34 16.11 24.33
CA ALA A 14 -14.71 15.65 24.52
C ALA A 14 -14.98 15.28 25.99
N PRO A 15 -15.02 16.27 26.91
CA PRO A 15 -14.95 16.04 28.35
C PRO A 15 -16.08 15.13 28.88
N PHE A 16 -17.31 15.36 28.52
CA PHE A 16 -18.43 14.57 29.01
C PHE A 16 -18.45 13.14 28.51
N PHE A 17 -18.14 12.95 27.22
CA PHE A 17 -18.06 11.62 26.63
C PHE A 17 -16.87 10.82 27.19
N ALA A 18 -15.72 11.45 27.32
CA ALA A 18 -14.52 10.83 27.85
C ALA A 18 -14.70 10.41 29.32
N ASP A 19 -15.38 11.23 30.12
CA ASP A 19 -15.67 10.93 31.53
C ASP A 19 -16.64 9.75 31.65
N GLN A 20 -17.74 9.76 30.90
CA GLN A 20 -18.67 8.63 30.88
C GLN A 20 -18.00 7.34 30.45
N LEU A 21 -17.22 7.37 29.36
CA LEU A 21 -16.47 6.20 28.88
C LEU A 21 -15.47 5.69 29.93
N PHE A 22 -14.77 6.59 30.61
CA PHE A 22 -13.83 6.25 31.67
C PHE A 22 -14.56 5.57 32.86
N LEU A 23 -15.67 6.12 33.30
CA LEU A 23 -16.47 5.57 34.42
C LEU A 23 -17.00 4.17 34.05
N ASP A 24 -17.57 3.99 32.85
CA ASP A 24 -18.07 2.70 32.39
C ASP A 24 -16.99 1.64 32.31
N LEU A 25 -15.80 1.98 31.74
CA LEU A 25 -14.64 1.10 31.69
C LEU A 25 -14.11 0.77 33.09
N ASN A 26 -14.08 1.75 33.98
CA ASN A 26 -13.58 1.57 35.32
C ASN A 26 -14.53 0.75 36.21
N ALA A 27 -15.83 0.90 36.00
CA ALA A 27 -16.84 0.06 36.67
C ALA A 27 -16.65 -1.43 36.34
N ALA A 28 -16.22 -1.74 35.12
CA ALA A 28 -15.93 -3.11 34.69
C ALA A 28 -14.54 -3.61 35.12
N THR A 29 -13.52 -2.74 35.13
CA THR A 29 -12.11 -3.15 35.33
C THR A 29 -11.61 -2.92 36.76
N GLY A 30 -12.12 -1.93 37.47
CA GLY A 30 -11.69 -1.55 38.82
C GLY A 30 -10.23 -1.09 38.93
N LYS A 31 -9.61 -0.70 37.83
CA LYS A 31 -8.16 -0.41 37.77
C LYS A 31 -7.78 0.95 38.32
N ASP A 32 -8.68 1.93 38.19
CA ASP A 32 -8.44 3.29 38.64
C ASP A 32 -9.45 3.66 39.76
N LYS A 33 -8.98 4.37 40.77
CA LYS A 33 -9.83 4.81 41.90
C LYS A 33 -10.33 6.23 41.74
N SER A 34 -9.99 6.90 40.66
CA SER A 34 -10.41 8.25 40.36
C SER A 34 -11.91 8.30 40.07
N GLU A 35 -12.60 9.29 40.64
CA GLU A 35 -14.03 9.49 40.46
C GLU A 35 -14.39 10.12 39.12
N SER A 36 -13.41 10.62 38.38
CA SER A 36 -13.56 11.23 37.06
C SER A 36 -12.27 11.13 36.24
N VAL A 37 -12.39 11.07 34.94
CA VAL A 37 -11.26 11.12 34.01
C VAL A 37 -10.44 12.41 34.17
N HIS A 38 -11.07 13.50 34.58
CA HIS A 38 -10.44 14.82 34.70
C HIS A 38 -9.50 14.95 35.91
N ILE A 39 -9.61 14.05 36.88
CA ILE A 39 -8.70 13.96 38.03
C ILE A 39 -7.81 12.72 37.99
N ALA A 40 -8.00 11.86 36.99
CA ALA A 40 -7.13 10.72 36.72
C ALA A 40 -5.77 11.17 36.15
N GLN A 41 -4.73 10.38 36.40
CA GLN A 41 -3.42 10.69 35.83
C GLN A 41 -3.45 10.59 34.29
N PHE A 42 -2.85 11.58 33.65
CA PHE A 42 -2.66 11.56 32.21
C PHE A 42 -1.73 10.40 31.79
N PRO A 43 -1.98 9.72 30.70
CA PRO A 43 -1.15 8.59 30.27
C PRO A 43 0.30 8.98 30.10
N THR A 44 1.20 8.21 30.65
CA THR A 44 2.65 8.37 30.51
C THR A 44 3.18 7.38 29.47
N TYR A 45 4.21 7.81 28.79
CA TYR A 45 4.92 6.99 27.81
C TYR A 45 5.75 5.90 28.53
N ASP A 46 5.62 4.66 28.07
CA ASP A 46 6.42 3.52 28.52
C ASP A 46 7.24 2.95 27.35
N ALA A 47 8.53 3.26 27.33
CA ALA A 47 9.44 2.80 26.29
C ALA A 47 9.67 1.27 26.32
N SER A 48 9.43 0.61 27.45
CA SER A 48 9.69 -0.82 27.59
C SER A 48 8.72 -1.72 26.82
N VAL A 49 7.55 -1.18 26.46
CA VAL A 49 6.51 -1.90 25.69
C VAL A 49 6.52 -1.57 24.20
N MET A 50 7.46 -0.73 23.75
CA MET A 50 7.59 -0.40 22.34
C MET A 50 8.37 -1.46 21.58
N ASP A 51 7.79 -1.92 20.50
CA ASP A 51 8.47 -2.79 19.53
C ASP A 51 8.54 -2.05 18.19
N THR A 52 9.66 -1.37 17.95
CA THR A 52 9.88 -0.59 16.73
C THR A 52 9.91 -1.46 15.46
N HIS A 53 10.28 -2.74 15.60
CA HIS A 53 10.25 -3.68 14.49
C HIS A 53 8.80 -4.01 14.11
N LEU A 54 7.98 -4.36 15.12
CA LEU A 54 6.55 -4.60 14.90
C LEU A 54 5.83 -3.38 14.33
N GLU A 55 6.16 -2.17 14.82
CA GLU A 55 5.61 -0.91 14.28
C GLU A 55 5.94 -0.73 12.79
N ALA A 56 7.19 -0.99 12.39
CA ALA A 56 7.60 -0.92 10.98
C ALA A 56 6.87 -1.97 10.12
N CYS A 57 6.77 -3.22 10.60
CA CYS A 57 6.02 -4.28 9.94
C CYS A 57 4.54 -3.92 9.78
N MET A 58 3.90 -3.36 10.82
CA MET A 58 2.51 -2.93 10.78
C MET A 58 2.27 -1.76 9.83
N GLN A 59 3.18 -0.79 9.78
CA GLN A 59 3.12 0.32 8.83
C GLN A 59 3.15 -0.20 7.39
N LEU A 60 4.06 -1.12 7.09
CA LEU A 60 4.18 -1.74 5.77
C LEU A 60 2.92 -2.57 5.43
N ALA A 61 2.38 -3.32 6.39
CA ALA A 61 1.14 -4.07 6.23
C ALA A 61 -0.06 -3.16 5.96
N GLN A 62 -0.19 -2.03 6.65
CA GLN A 62 -1.23 -1.04 6.42
C GLN A 62 -1.14 -0.43 5.02
N GLN A 63 0.07 -0.09 4.58
CA GLN A 63 0.29 0.43 3.23
C GLN A 63 -0.11 -0.61 2.18
N ALA A 64 0.38 -1.85 2.30
CA ALA A 64 0.03 -2.93 1.39
C ALA A 64 -1.49 -3.18 1.34
N THR A 65 -2.15 -3.25 2.50
CA THR A 65 -3.59 -3.42 2.61
C THR A 65 -4.35 -2.28 1.91
N SER A 66 -3.96 -1.03 2.16
CA SER A 66 -4.58 0.14 1.55
C SER A 66 -4.47 0.12 0.03
N MET A 67 -3.30 -0.25 -0.50
CA MET A 67 -3.06 -0.37 -1.94
C MET A 67 -3.92 -1.49 -2.56
N ILE A 68 -4.00 -2.67 -1.92
CA ILE A 68 -4.84 -3.77 -2.41
C ILE A 68 -6.32 -3.37 -2.40
N LEU A 69 -6.79 -2.70 -1.36
CA LEU A 69 -8.17 -2.20 -1.29
C LEU A 69 -8.46 -1.14 -2.36
N ALA A 70 -7.49 -0.27 -2.67
CA ALA A 70 -7.60 0.69 -3.77
C ALA A 70 -7.70 -0.02 -5.13
N LEU A 71 -6.90 -1.07 -5.37
CA LEU A 71 -6.98 -1.90 -6.58
C LEU A 71 -8.34 -2.62 -6.68
N ARG A 72 -8.85 -3.17 -5.57
CA ARG A 72 -10.19 -3.77 -5.52
C ARG A 72 -11.27 -2.75 -5.89
N LYS A 73 -11.18 -1.53 -5.38
CA LYS A 73 -12.10 -0.43 -5.71
C LYS A 73 -12.02 -0.07 -7.19
N LYS A 74 -10.82 0.03 -7.77
CA LYS A 74 -10.59 0.26 -9.21
C LYS A 74 -11.22 -0.85 -10.06
N ALA A 75 -11.12 -2.12 -9.62
CA ALA A 75 -11.74 -3.28 -10.26
C ALA A 75 -13.23 -3.43 -9.98
N ASN A 76 -13.85 -2.57 -9.18
CA ASN A 76 -15.22 -2.70 -8.71
C ASN A 76 -15.50 -4.05 -8.01
N LYS A 77 -14.54 -4.55 -7.23
CA LYS A 77 -14.64 -5.80 -6.46
C LYS A 77 -14.84 -5.50 -4.97
N LYS A 78 -15.96 -5.96 -4.41
CA LYS A 78 -16.23 -5.83 -2.97
C LYS A 78 -15.21 -6.63 -2.15
N VAL A 79 -14.88 -6.17 -0.93
CA VAL A 79 -13.94 -6.87 -0.05
C VAL A 79 -14.45 -8.27 0.35
N ARG A 80 -15.78 -8.45 0.49
CA ARG A 80 -16.39 -9.74 0.78
C ARG A 80 -16.27 -10.77 -0.35
N GLN A 81 -16.04 -10.31 -1.59
CA GLN A 81 -15.72 -11.20 -2.69
C GLN A 81 -14.27 -11.66 -2.55
N PRO A 82 -13.98 -12.93 -2.24
CA PRO A 82 -12.60 -13.36 -2.19
C PRO A 82 -11.95 -13.29 -3.57
N LEU A 83 -10.68 -12.96 -3.61
CA LEU A 83 -9.85 -13.01 -4.82
C LEU A 83 -8.75 -14.05 -4.63
N GLN A 84 -8.24 -14.56 -5.74
CA GLN A 84 -7.33 -15.68 -5.70
C GLN A 84 -5.97 -15.28 -5.14
N LYS A 85 -5.33 -14.25 -5.72
CA LYS A 85 -3.91 -14.00 -5.47
C LYS A 85 -3.54 -12.52 -5.54
N ALA A 86 -2.59 -12.12 -4.70
CA ALA A 86 -1.82 -10.90 -4.91
C ALA A 86 -0.32 -11.22 -4.82
N ILE A 87 0.49 -10.47 -5.54
CA ILE A 87 1.95 -10.60 -5.58
C ILE A 87 2.55 -9.27 -5.19
N ILE A 88 3.50 -9.32 -4.25
CA ILE A 88 4.24 -8.16 -3.77
C ILE A 88 5.74 -8.40 -4.02
N PRO A 89 6.32 -7.79 -5.06
CA PRO A 89 7.76 -7.79 -5.24
C PRO A 89 8.42 -6.90 -4.18
N ALA A 90 9.29 -7.48 -3.36
CA ALA A 90 10.07 -6.77 -2.37
C ALA A 90 11.40 -6.31 -2.99
N SER A 91 11.75 -5.04 -2.76
CA SER A 91 12.97 -4.41 -3.29
C SER A 91 14.24 -4.87 -2.58
N ASP A 92 14.12 -5.27 -1.32
CA ASP A 92 15.20 -5.70 -0.46
C ASP A 92 14.79 -6.84 0.48
N LYS A 93 15.80 -7.51 1.05
CA LYS A 93 15.60 -8.67 1.92
C LYS A 93 14.85 -8.33 3.20
N LYS A 94 15.07 -7.13 3.75
CA LYS A 94 14.41 -6.68 4.98
C LYS A 94 12.91 -6.51 4.75
N THR A 95 12.54 -5.80 3.71
CA THR A 95 11.13 -5.62 3.30
C THR A 95 10.46 -6.96 2.99
N LEU A 96 11.19 -7.92 2.38
CA LEU A 96 10.70 -9.27 2.15
C LEU A 96 10.34 -9.98 3.46
N GLU A 97 11.25 -9.97 4.44
CA GLU A 97 11.05 -10.62 5.75
C GLU A 97 9.90 -9.97 6.52
N GLU A 98 9.81 -8.64 6.54
CA GLU A 98 8.73 -7.88 7.19
C GLU A 98 7.36 -8.16 6.57
N LEU A 99 7.26 -8.21 5.23
CA LEU A 99 6.02 -8.55 4.54
C LEU A 99 5.61 -10.00 4.75
N LEU A 100 6.56 -10.94 4.73
CA LEU A 100 6.29 -12.34 5.03
C LEU A 100 5.78 -12.54 6.45
N TYR A 101 6.34 -11.81 7.43
CA TYR A 101 5.89 -11.83 8.81
C TYR A 101 4.42 -11.38 8.95
N MET A 102 3.98 -10.43 8.14
CA MET A 102 2.62 -9.88 8.15
C MET A 102 1.68 -10.50 7.09
N ALA A 103 2.15 -11.46 6.30
CA ALA A 103 1.41 -11.98 5.14
C ALA A 103 0.02 -12.50 5.49
N GLU A 104 -0.12 -13.27 6.57
CA GLU A 104 -1.41 -13.83 6.99
C GLU A 104 -2.39 -12.74 7.45
N LEU A 105 -1.89 -11.71 8.14
CA LEU A 105 -2.71 -10.57 8.54
C LEU A 105 -3.23 -9.80 7.32
N ILE A 106 -2.33 -9.46 6.37
CA ILE A 106 -2.71 -8.77 5.13
C ILE A 106 -3.72 -9.61 4.35
N LYS A 107 -3.44 -10.91 4.16
CA LYS A 107 -4.31 -11.84 3.44
C LYS A 107 -5.73 -11.91 4.02
N ALA A 108 -5.83 -11.99 5.34
CA ALA A 108 -7.11 -12.02 6.05
C ALA A 108 -7.89 -10.71 5.89
N GLU A 109 -7.22 -9.56 6.04
CA GLU A 109 -7.83 -8.24 5.99
C GLU A 109 -8.39 -7.91 4.60
N VAL A 110 -7.65 -8.25 3.56
CA VAL A 110 -8.08 -7.98 2.17
C VAL A 110 -8.82 -9.13 1.51
N ASN A 111 -9.11 -10.22 2.24
CA ASN A 111 -9.83 -11.40 1.76
C ASN A 111 -9.23 -12.02 0.48
N LEU A 112 -7.96 -12.39 0.58
CA LEU A 112 -7.23 -13.14 -0.46
C LEU A 112 -7.04 -14.60 -0.05
N LYS A 113 -7.00 -15.50 -1.03
CA LYS A 113 -6.63 -16.90 -0.81
C LYS A 113 -5.13 -17.07 -0.67
N GLU A 114 -4.37 -16.32 -1.47
CA GLU A 114 -2.91 -16.41 -1.52
C GLU A 114 -2.29 -15.00 -1.59
N LEU A 115 -1.24 -14.81 -0.80
CA LEU A 115 -0.37 -13.64 -0.89
C LEU A 115 1.05 -14.13 -1.13
N GLU A 116 1.61 -13.82 -2.28
CA GLU A 116 2.97 -14.17 -2.65
C GLU A 116 3.87 -12.95 -2.50
N VAL A 117 4.87 -13.06 -1.62
CA VAL A 117 5.91 -12.05 -1.48
C VAL A 117 7.18 -12.62 -2.10
N VAL A 118 7.70 -11.96 -3.12
CA VAL A 118 8.84 -12.43 -3.91
C VAL A 118 9.92 -11.36 -3.95
N SER A 119 11.18 -11.78 -4.10
CA SER A 119 12.24 -10.84 -4.43
C SER A 119 11.97 -10.21 -5.80
N ALA A 120 12.25 -8.93 -5.95
CA ALA A 120 12.07 -8.21 -7.22
C ALA A 120 12.81 -8.88 -8.39
N GLU A 121 13.91 -9.57 -8.11
CA GLU A 121 14.70 -10.31 -9.10
C GLU A 121 14.03 -11.63 -9.54
N THR A 122 13.25 -12.26 -8.67
CA THR A 122 12.64 -13.59 -8.90
C THR A 122 11.16 -13.50 -9.26
N SER A 123 10.62 -12.29 -9.31
CA SER A 123 9.20 -12.07 -9.61
C SER A 123 8.83 -12.66 -10.98
N THR A 124 7.97 -13.68 -10.98
CA THR A 124 7.40 -14.30 -12.18
C THR A 124 6.42 -13.38 -12.90
N VAL A 125 5.89 -12.38 -12.21
CA VAL A 125 5.13 -11.30 -12.82
C VAL A 125 6.16 -10.32 -13.39
N LYS A 126 6.54 -10.51 -14.65
CA LYS A 126 7.24 -9.47 -15.42
C LYS A 126 6.29 -8.27 -15.49
N LEU A 127 6.41 -7.39 -14.50
CA LEU A 127 5.74 -6.10 -14.53
C LEU A 127 6.24 -5.39 -15.77
N ILE A 128 5.45 -5.38 -16.83
CA ILE A 128 5.79 -4.62 -18.03
C ILE A 128 5.63 -3.17 -17.63
N LYS A 129 6.74 -2.56 -17.26
CA LYS A 129 6.79 -1.13 -17.01
C LYS A 129 6.82 -0.43 -18.35
N ARG A 130 6.02 0.61 -18.50
CA ARG A 130 6.11 1.58 -19.60
C ARG A 130 6.49 2.94 -19.04
N ILE A 131 7.41 3.56 -19.73
CA ILE A 131 7.83 4.92 -19.43
C ILE A 131 7.07 5.88 -20.35
N LYS A 132 6.43 6.88 -19.76
CA LYS A 132 5.73 7.93 -20.52
C LYS A 132 6.35 9.28 -20.25
N PRO A 133 6.50 10.12 -21.27
CA PRO A 133 7.04 11.47 -21.07
C PRO A 133 6.04 12.33 -20.28
N ASN A 134 6.53 13.05 -19.27
CA ASN A 134 5.75 14.09 -18.59
C ASN A 134 5.76 15.35 -19.44
N PHE A 135 4.68 15.56 -20.19
CA PHE A 135 4.57 16.71 -21.10
C PHE A 135 4.66 18.07 -20.42
N LYS A 136 4.39 18.17 -19.11
CA LYS A 136 4.46 19.44 -18.38
C LYS A 136 5.90 19.89 -18.11
N THR A 137 6.79 18.95 -17.81
CA THR A 137 8.20 19.21 -17.51
C THR A 137 9.04 19.21 -18.78
N LEU A 138 8.96 18.13 -19.57
CA LEU A 138 9.72 17.98 -20.82
C LEU A 138 9.31 18.99 -21.90
N GLY A 139 8.04 19.35 -21.98
CA GLY A 139 7.56 20.34 -22.94
C GLY A 139 8.19 21.71 -22.77
N LYS A 140 8.55 22.09 -21.54
CA LYS A 140 9.27 23.34 -21.24
C LYS A 140 10.75 23.26 -21.59
N LYS A 141 11.37 22.09 -21.40
CA LYS A 141 12.81 21.86 -21.66
C LYS A 141 13.10 21.58 -23.14
N TYR A 142 12.27 20.76 -23.80
CA TYR A 142 12.55 20.17 -25.12
C TYR A 142 11.35 20.20 -26.10
N GLY A 143 10.55 21.26 -26.09
CA GLY A 143 9.26 21.33 -26.82
C GLY A 143 9.28 20.94 -28.31
N LYS A 144 10.38 21.23 -29.05
CA LYS A 144 10.52 20.83 -30.46
C LYS A 144 10.89 19.36 -30.66
N GLN A 145 11.50 18.72 -29.67
CA GLN A 145 12.01 17.34 -29.75
C GLN A 145 11.07 16.33 -29.06
N MET A 146 9.92 16.80 -28.51
CA MET A 146 8.98 15.97 -27.77
C MET A 146 8.51 14.72 -28.51
N LYS A 147 8.31 14.81 -29.81
CA LYS A 147 7.87 13.65 -30.63
C LYS A 147 8.94 12.58 -30.73
N GLU A 148 10.20 13.00 -30.88
CA GLU A 148 11.34 12.10 -30.93
C GLU A 148 11.59 11.43 -29.57
N ILE A 149 11.52 12.23 -28.49
CA ILE A 149 11.64 11.73 -27.11
C ILE A 149 10.56 10.71 -26.82
N ALA A 150 9.29 10.99 -27.16
CA ALA A 150 8.17 10.08 -26.90
C ALA A 150 8.35 8.76 -27.68
N ALA A 151 8.75 8.81 -28.95
CA ALA A 151 8.99 7.63 -29.76
C ALA A 151 10.13 6.76 -29.20
N THR A 152 11.24 7.39 -28.76
CA THR A 152 12.36 6.67 -28.17
C THR A 152 12.00 6.07 -26.81
N LEU A 153 11.21 6.75 -25.98
CA LEU A 153 10.75 6.24 -24.69
C LEU A 153 9.76 5.07 -24.85
N ASP A 154 8.94 5.05 -25.92
CA ASP A 154 8.03 3.94 -26.21
C ASP A 154 8.79 2.64 -26.63
N GLU A 155 10.01 2.78 -27.11
CA GLU A 155 10.90 1.65 -27.50
C GLU A 155 11.78 1.14 -26.35
N PHE A 156 11.68 1.74 -25.15
CA PHE A 156 12.51 1.37 -24.00
C PHE A 156 12.31 -0.07 -23.57
N THR A 157 13.44 -0.76 -23.37
CA THR A 157 13.46 -2.09 -22.75
C THR A 157 13.27 -1.98 -21.23
N GLN A 158 12.82 -3.08 -20.60
CA GLN A 158 12.65 -3.14 -19.14
C GLN A 158 13.95 -2.82 -18.37
N GLU A 159 15.11 -3.21 -18.91
CA GLU A 159 16.43 -2.93 -18.34
C GLU A 159 16.76 -1.43 -18.35
N GLN A 160 16.40 -0.75 -19.43
CA GLN A 160 16.58 0.71 -19.53
C GLN A 160 15.68 1.46 -18.57
N ILE A 161 14.42 1.03 -18.40
CA ILE A 161 13.48 1.61 -17.44
C ILE A 161 13.99 1.43 -16.00
N GLN A 162 14.50 0.24 -15.67
CA GLN A 162 15.12 -0.03 -14.37
C GLN A 162 16.36 0.82 -14.12
N THR A 163 17.14 1.10 -15.16
CA THR A 163 18.32 1.98 -15.08
C THR A 163 17.90 3.41 -14.73
N VAL A 164 16.84 3.92 -15.35
CA VAL A 164 16.27 5.25 -15.05
C VAL A 164 15.80 5.34 -13.60
N GLU A 165 15.11 4.30 -13.10
CA GLU A 165 14.66 4.24 -11.70
C GLU A 165 15.82 4.22 -10.71
N THR A 166 16.91 3.52 -11.03
CA THR A 166 18.04 3.34 -10.12
C THR A 166 19.03 4.49 -10.16
N LYS A 167 19.33 5.03 -11.33
CA LYS A 167 20.30 6.13 -11.51
C LYS A 167 19.68 7.51 -11.40
N GLY A 168 18.37 7.63 -11.62
CA GLY A 168 17.64 8.90 -11.56
C GLY A 168 17.69 9.73 -12.84
N ASP A 169 18.56 9.39 -13.79
CA ASP A 169 18.69 10.05 -15.09
C ASP A 169 19.11 9.08 -16.19
N ILE A 170 18.84 9.41 -17.44
CA ILE A 170 19.31 8.70 -18.62
C ILE A 170 19.54 9.67 -19.77
N THR A 171 20.64 9.46 -20.51
CA THR A 171 20.96 10.20 -21.74
C THR A 171 20.45 9.44 -22.95
N LEU A 172 19.56 10.09 -23.72
CA LEU A 172 19.01 9.56 -24.96
C LEU A 172 19.78 10.09 -26.17
N PRO A 173 20.31 9.22 -27.03
CA PRO A 173 20.83 9.64 -28.33
C PRO A 173 19.66 9.86 -29.30
N LEU A 174 19.31 11.10 -29.56
CA LEU A 174 18.30 11.47 -30.55
C LEU A 174 18.97 11.93 -31.86
N PRO A 175 18.28 11.83 -32.99
CA PRO A 175 18.78 12.37 -34.26
C PRO A 175 19.11 13.88 -34.20
N SER A 176 18.45 14.58 -33.29
CA SER A 176 18.63 16.04 -33.09
C SER A 176 19.64 16.40 -32.00
N GLY A 177 20.35 15.42 -31.40
CA GLY A 177 21.35 15.59 -30.34
C GLY A 177 21.06 14.78 -29.08
N GLU A 178 22.03 14.71 -28.18
CA GLU A 178 21.88 14.01 -26.92
C GLU A 178 20.99 14.80 -25.95
N VAL A 179 20.03 14.13 -25.33
CA VAL A 179 19.10 14.71 -24.36
C VAL A 179 19.16 13.90 -23.06
N THR A 180 19.42 14.58 -21.94
CA THR A 180 19.37 13.95 -20.62
C THR A 180 17.97 14.13 -20.01
N ILE A 181 17.33 13.01 -19.65
CA ILE A 181 16.01 12.95 -19.04
C ILE A 181 16.18 12.50 -17.60
N GLU A 182 15.58 13.25 -16.67
CA GLU A 182 15.53 12.96 -15.25
C GLU A 182 14.27 12.16 -14.91
N LEU A 183 14.27 11.44 -13.78
CA LEU A 183 13.12 10.69 -13.29
C LEU A 183 11.86 11.58 -13.13
N ALA A 184 12.05 12.85 -12.78
CA ALA A 184 10.96 13.83 -12.68
C ALA A 184 10.33 14.22 -14.04
N ASP A 185 11.02 13.94 -15.13
CA ASP A 185 10.58 14.26 -16.50
C ASP A 185 9.78 13.12 -17.15
N VAL A 186 9.64 12.00 -16.46
CA VAL A 186 8.94 10.80 -16.97
C VAL A 186 7.96 10.26 -15.93
N GLU A 187 6.92 9.62 -16.41
CA GLU A 187 5.97 8.85 -15.60
C GLU A 187 6.15 7.37 -15.92
N ILE A 188 6.57 6.59 -14.91
CA ILE A 188 6.69 5.14 -15.07
C ILE A 188 5.34 4.54 -14.69
N ALA A 189 4.65 4.01 -15.69
CA ALA A 189 3.38 3.32 -15.54
C ALA A 189 3.59 1.82 -15.74
N THR A 190 2.99 1.01 -14.89
CA THR A 190 2.91 -0.44 -15.08
C THR A 190 1.73 -0.75 -16.00
N GLU A 191 1.95 -1.55 -17.05
CA GLU A 191 0.84 -2.06 -17.84
C GLU A 191 0.07 -3.11 -17.04
N ASP A 192 -1.25 -2.94 -17.02
CA ASP A 192 -2.13 -3.96 -16.48
C ASP A 192 -2.08 -5.20 -17.41
N MET A 193 -1.59 -6.34 -16.90
CA MET A 193 -1.71 -7.60 -17.62
C MET A 193 -3.18 -8.04 -17.62
N PRO A 194 -3.68 -8.70 -18.66
CA PRO A 194 -5.04 -9.21 -18.67
C PRO A 194 -5.36 -10.01 -17.40
N GLY A 195 -6.36 -9.58 -16.64
CA GLY A 195 -6.72 -10.21 -15.35
C GLY A 195 -5.95 -9.71 -14.13
N TRP A 196 -4.96 -8.81 -14.29
CA TRP A 196 -4.18 -8.27 -13.19
C TRP A 196 -4.25 -6.74 -13.17
N LEU A 197 -4.33 -6.18 -11.97
CA LEU A 197 -4.15 -4.74 -11.75
C LEU A 197 -2.90 -4.50 -10.90
N VAL A 198 -2.15 -3.48 -11.27
CA VAL A 198 -0.91 -3.12 -10.57
C VAL A 198 -1.02 -1.73 -9.98
N ALA A 199 -0.49 -1.56 -8.78
CA ALA A 199 -0.30 -0.26 -8.14
C ALA A 199 1.12 -0.14 -7.61
N ASN A 200 1.66 1.09 -7.69
CA ASN A 200 2.95 1.46 -7.12
C ASN A 200 2.74 2.63 -6.16
N GLU A 201 3.32 2.54 -4.98
CA GLU A 201 3.35 3.63 -4.01
C GLU A 201 4.71 3.65 -3.30
N GLY A 202 5.52 4.66 -3.60
CA GLY A 202 6.90 4.71 -3.13
C GLY A 202 7.72 3.52 -3.62
N THR A 203 8.25 2.73 -2.70
CA THR A 203 9.05 1.53 -2.98
C THR A 203 8.22 0.25 -3.08
N LEU A 204 6.91 0.32 -2.76
CA LEU A 204 6.03 -0.84 -2.73
C LEU A 204 5.26 -0.96 -4.04
N THR A 205 5.33 -2.13 -4.65
CA THR A 205 4.56 -2.50 -5.84
C THR A 205 3.66 -3.67 -5.51
N ILE A 206 2.42 -3.66 -5.98
CA ILE A 206 1.47 -4.75 -5.74
C ILE A 206 0.75 -5.08 -7.04
N ALA A 207 0.75 -6.36 -7.39
CA ALA A 207 -0.06 -6.91 -8.47
C ALA A 207 -1.20 -7.74 -7.88
N LEU A 208 -2.44 -7.42 -8.24
CA LEU A 208 -3.65 -8.09 -7.77
C LEU A 208 -4.33 -8.82 -8.92
N ASP A 209 -4.55 -10.12 -8.76
CA ASP A 209 -5.39 -10.91 -9.67
C ASP A 209 -6.86 -10.57 -9.41
N ILE A 210 -7.52 -10.00 -10.42
CA ILE A 210 -8.94 -9.61 -10.37
C ILE A 210 -9.88 -10.64 -10.99
N THR A 211 -9.33 -11.77 -11.44
CA THR A 211 -10.10 -12.87 -12.02
C THR A 211 -10.93 -13.54 -10.93
N VAL A 212 -12.23 -13.71 -11.18
CA VAL A 212 -13.14 -14.36 -10.24
C VAL A 212 -13.58 -15.68 -10.85
N THR A 213 -13.12 -16.80 -10.28
CA THR A 213 -13.60 -18.12 -10.65
C THR A 213 -15.02 -18.36 -10.13
N GLU A 214 -15.72 -19.35 -10.66
CA GLU A 214 -17.08 -19.69 -10.20
C GLU A 214 -17.10 -20.07 -8.71
N GLU A 215 -16.07 -20.77 -8.22
CA GLU A 215 -15.92 -21.13 -6.81
C GLU A 215 -15.80 -19.89 -5.92
N LEU A 216 -14.94 -18.94 -6.30
CA LEU A 216 -14.76 -17.67 -5.58
C LEU A 216 -16.04 -16.83 -5.61
N ARG A 217 -16.81 -16.89 -6.71
CA ARG A 217 -18.09 -16.21 -6.82
C ARG A 217 -19.11 -16.77 -5.85
N GLN A 218 -19.23 -18.10 -5.79
CA GLN A 218 -20.14 -18.80 -4.86
C GLN A 218 -19.79 -18.50 -3.41
N GLU A 219 -18.49 -18.54 -3.06
CA GLU A 219 -18.03 -18.17 -1.71
C GLU A 219 -18.38 -16.72 -1.38
N GLY A 220 -18.20 -15.79 -2.33
CA GLY A 220 -18.57 -14.38 -2.16
C GLY A 220 -20.06 -14.20 -1.87
N ILE A 221 -20.93 -14.94 -2.58
CA ILE A 221 -22.39 -14.96 -2.35
C ILE A 221 -22.70 -15.49 -0.95
N ALA A 222 -22.08 -16.61 -0.56
CA ALA A 222 -22.29 -17.20 0.77
C ALA A 222 -21.91 -16.21 1.89
N ARG A 223 -20.76 -15.53 1.77
CA ARG A 223 -20.32 -14.49 2.75
C ARG A 223 -21.25 -13.29 2.79
N GLU A 224 -21.81 -12.87 1.64
CA GLU A 224 -22.78 -11.79 1.59
C GLU A 224 -24.11 -12.21 2.27
N LEU A 225 -24.55 -13.46 2.13
CA LEU A 225 -25.75 -13.99 2.79
C LEU A 225 -25.56 -14.04 4.32
N VAL A 226 -24.44 -14.60 4.79
CA VAL A 226 -24.14 -14.68 6.24
C VAL A 226 -24.12 -13.28 6.89
N ASN A 227 -23.67 -12.26 6.18
CA ASN A 227 -23.65 -10.89 6.72
C ASN A 227 -25.05 -10.21 6.77
N ARG A 228 -26.04 -10.76 6.06
CA ARG A 228 -27.41 -10.20 6.05
C ARG A 228 -28.34 -10.87 7.07
N ILE A 229 -27.94 -12.01 7.60
CA ILE A 229 -28.64 -12.74 8.66
C ILE A 229 -28.17 -12.27 10.03
#